data_3238d17c7bab877368fd5a01e828209c
#
_entry.id   3238d17c7bab877368fd5a01e828209c
#
_cell.length_a   1.000
_cell.length_b   1.000
_cell.length_c   1.000
_cell.angle_alpha   90.00
_cell.angle_beta   90.00
_cell.angle_gamma   90.00
#
_symmetry.space_group_name_H-M   'P 1'
#
loop_
_entity.id
_entity.type
_entity.pdbx_description
1 polymer ?
#
loop_
_entity_poly.entity_id
_entity_poly.type
_entity_poly.pdbx_seq_one_letter_code
_entity_poly.pdbx_strand_id
1 'polypeptide(L)'
;MNTATLPNHPLAQAKPVVLAKFRAALDALYGDRIERVVLYGSRARGDARDDSDYDVAVFLQDLDDRWAEVEKIAYATSDILAETGAVIHAMPYRAGSYQERTPLMHEVRREGVEI
;
A
#
# COMPACT_ATOMS: atom_id res chain seq x y z
N MET A 1 6.38 26.70 7.41
CA MET A 1 7.01 26.23 6.20
C MET A 1 6.14 25.22 5.49
N ASN A 2 5.89 25.41 4.25
CA ASN A 2 5.09 24.48 3.48
C ASN A 2 5.96 23.31 3.02
N THR A 3 5.57 22.11 3.42
CA THR A 3 6.23 20.89 3.00
C THR A 3 5.43 20.17 1.91
N ALA A 4 4.54 20.90 1.25
CA ALA A 4 3.72 20.28 0.22
C ALA A 4 4.58 19.57 -0.81
N THR A 5 4.10 18.43 -1.27
CA THR A 5 4.76 17.68 -2.31
C THR A 5 4.77 18.50 -3.61
N LEU A 6 5.85 18.36 -4.37
CA LEU A 6 5.92 18.94 -5.70
C LEU A 6 4.88 18.29 -6.61
N PRO A 7 4.38 19.02 -7.64
CA PRO A 7 3.35 18.46 -8.52
C PRO A 7 3.70 17.12 -9.14
N ASN A 8 4.98 16.85 -9.40
CA ASN A 8 5.44 15.59 -10.00
C ASN A 8 5.99 14.60 -9.00
N HIS A 9 5.90 14.91 -7.70
CA HIS A 9 6.32 13.98 -6.67
C HIS A 9 5.31 12.84 -6.59
N PRO A 10 5.76 11.55 -6.46
CA PRO A 10 4.82 10.42 -6.39
C PRO A 10 3.71 10.61 -5.36
N LEU A 11 4.03 11.11 -4.18
CA LEU A 11 3.04 11.31 -3.11
C LEU A 11 2.08 12.47 -3.39
N ALA A 12 2.35 13.30 -4.41
CA ALA A 12 1.39 14.32 -4.83
C ALA A 12 0.12 13.70 -5.42
N GLN A 13 0.25 12.48 -5.99
CA GLN A 13 -0.88 11.74 -6.58
C GLN A 13 -1.58 10.84 -5.58
N ALA A 14 -0.98 10.62 -4.43
CA ALA A 14 -1.54 9.81 -3.36
C ALA A 14 -2.00 10.74 -2.24
N LYS A 15 -3.24 10.55 -1.77
CA LYS A 15 -3.76 11.38 -0.69
C LYS A 15 -3.14 10.95 0.64
N PRO A 16 -2.35 11.79 1.30
CA PRO A 16 -1.65 11.39 2.53
C PRO A 16 -2.57 10.88 3.63
N VAL A 17 -3.78 11.44 3.73
CA VAL A 17 -4.76 11.00 4.72
C VAL A 17 -5.18 9.55 4.50
N VAL A 18 -5.40 9.16 3.24
CA VAL A 18 -5.76 7.79 2.89
C VAL A 18 -4.64 6.82 3.28
N LEU A 19 -3.41 7.16 2.92
CA LEU A 19 -2.26 6.31 3.22
C LEU A 19 -2.00 6.20 4.72
N ALA A 20 -2.15 7.30 5.46
CA ALA A 20 -1.97 7.30 6.91
C ALA A 20 -3.02 6.43 7.60
N LYS A 21 -4.27 6.52 7.17
CA LYS A 21 -5.34 5.67 7.71
C LYS A 21 -5.09 4.21 7.43
N PHE A 22 -4.65 3.88 6.23
CA PHE A 22 -4.38 2.51 5.86
C PHE A 22 -3.19 1.95 6.63
N ARG A 23 -2.10 2.71 6.73
CA ARG A 23 -0.93 2.28 7.50
C ARG A 23 -1.28 2.05 8.97
N ALA A 24 -2.09 2.94 9.56
CA ALA A 24 -2.53 2.77 10.95
C ALA A 24 -3.36 1.49 11.13
N ALA A 25 -4.23 1.19 10.17
CA ALA A 25 -5.01 -0.04 10.20
C ALA A 25 -4.13 -1.29 10.12
N LEU A 26 -3.11 -1.26 9.25
CA LEU A 26 -2.15 -2.35 9.14
C LEU A 26 -1.33 -2.52 10.42
N ASP A 27 -0.90 -1.42 11.02
CA ASP A 27 -0.14 -1.47 12.27
C ASP A 27 -0.99 -2.08 13.39
N ALA A 28 -2.27 -1.78 13.43
CA ALA A 28 -3.18 -2.37 14.41
C ALA A 28 -3.39 -3.87 14.18
N LEU A 29 -3.42 -4.31 12.92
CA LEU A 29 -3.61 -5.72 12.59
C LEU A 29 -2.34 -6.55 12.82
N TYR A 30 -1.18 -6.02 12.49
CA TYR A 30 0.04 -6.82 12.35
C TYR A 30 1.22 -6.38 13.21
N GLY A 31 1.29 -5.11 13.57
CA GLY A 31 2.39 -4.61 14.38
C GLY A 31 3.76 -5.00 13.83
N ASP A 32 4.56 -5.68 14.67
CA ASP A 32 5.94 -6.06 14.34
C ASP A 32 6.05 -7.09 13.21
N ARG A 33 4.95 -7.71 12.81
CA ARG A 33 4.96 -8.64 11.70
C ARG A 33 5.15 -7.95 10.35
N ILE A 34 4.96 -6.64 10.28
CA ILE A 34 5.14 -5.89 9.04
C ILE A 34 6.63 -5.73 8.75
N GLU A 35 7.08 -6.31 7.64
CA GLU A 35 8.44 -6.04 7.15
C GLU A 35 8.49 -4.72 6.43
N ARG A 36 7.54 -4.50 5.50
CA ARG A 36 7.39 -3.24 4.77
C ARG A 36 6.01 -3.16 4.13
N VAL A 37 5.61 -1.93 3.81
CA VAL A 37 4.40 -1.65 3.06
C VAL A 37 4.79 -0.73 1.92
N VAL A 38 4.46 -1.12 0.69
CA VAL A 38 4.91 -0.40 -0.51
C VAL A 38 3.72 0.00 -1.37
N LEU A 39 3.57 1.30 -1.59
CA LEU A 39 2.67 1.84 -2.60
C LEU A 39 3.36 1.74 -3.95
N TYR A 40 2.68 1.19 -4.96
CA TYR A 40 3.21 1.12 -6.31
C TYR A 40 2.08 1.47 -7.30
N GLY A 41 2.32 1.31 -8.59
CA GLY A 41 1.31 1.64 -9.58
C GLY A 41 1.19 3.14 -9.83
N SER A 42 0.06 3.57 -10.39
CA SER A 42 -0.11 4.94 -10.85
C SER A 42 0.01 5.98 -9.73
N ARG A 43 -0.46 5.66 -8.52
CA ARG A 43 -0.36 6.59 -7.38
C ARG A 43 1.08 6.80 -6.94
N ALA A 44 1.94 5.80 -7.13
CA ALA A 44 3.36 5.91 -6.83
C ALA A 44 4.12 6.60 -7.97
N ARG A 45 3.76 6.30 -9.23
CA ARG A 45 4.42 6.90 -10.39
C ARG A 45 4.10 8.39 -10.56
N GLY A 46 2.99 8.87 -10.02
CA GLY A 46 2.57 10.25 -10.17
C GLY A 46 1.71 10.50 -11.42
N ASP A 47 1.19 9.45 -12.03
CA ASP A 47 0.31 9.56 -13.21
C ASP A 47 -1.13 9.10 -12.91
N ALA A 48 -1.51 9.10 -11.63
CA ALA A 48 -2.84 8.70 -11.22
C ALA A 48 -3.89 9.74 -11.57
N ARG A 49 -5.12 9.27 -11.74
CA ARG A 49 -6.32 10.11 -11.82
C ARG A 49 -7.02 10.10 -10.46
N ASP A 50 -8.01 10.97 -10.29
CA ASP A 50 -8.76 11.04 -9.04
C ASP A 50 -9.43 9.72 -8.67
N ASP A 51 -9.84 8.94 -9.66
CA ASP A 51 -10.51 7.66 -9.48
C ASP A 51 -9.55 6.46 -9.52
N SER A 52 -8.24 6.68 -9.59
CA SER A 52 -7.27 5.59 -9.60
C SER A 52 -7.22 4.86 -8.28
N ASP A 53 -7.08 3.53 -8.34
CA ASP A 53 -6.88 2.71 -7.14
C ASP A 53 -5.48 2.94 -6.56
N TYR A 54 -5.36 2.64 -5.27
CA TYR A 54 -4.07 2.60 -4.59
C TYR A 54 -3.60 1.15 -4.60
N ASP A 55 -2.50 0.86 -5.27
CA ASP A 55 -1.92 -0.48 -5.30
C ASP A 55 -0.87 -0.59 -4.19
N VAL A 56 -1.11 -1.49 -3.25
CA VAL A 56 -0.25 -1.63 -2.07
C VAL A 56 0.15 -3.07 -1.87
N ALA A 57 1.45 -3.30 -1.69
CA ALA A 57 1.99 -4.60 -1.32
C ALA A 57 2.36 -4.56 0.16
N VAL A 58 1.86 -5.53 0.92
CA VAL A 58 2.07 -5.65 2.36
C VAL A 58 2.92 -6.88 2.62
N PHE A 59 4.15 -6.69 3.11
CA PHE A 59 5.08 -7.79 3.36
C PHE A 59 5.08 -8.15 4.84
N LEU A 60 4.71 -9.40 5.13
CA LEU A 60 4.47 -9.86 6.49
C LEU A 60 5.38 -11.01 6.89
N GLN A 61 5.92 -10.92 8.11
CA GLN A 61 6.58 -12.05 8.75
C GLN A 61 5.53 -13.10 9.11
N ASP A 62 5.91 -14.37 9.11
CA ASP A 62 5.05 -15.46 9.55
C ASP A 62 3.70 -15.52 8.83
N LEU A 63 3.73 -15.32 7.52
CA LEU A 63 2.52 -15.42 6.68
C LEU A 63 2.23 -16.90 6.39
N ASP A 64 1.33 -17.50 7.18
CA ASP A 64 0.96 -18.90 7.04
C ASP A 64 -0.29 -19.11 6.19
N ASP A 65 -1.34 -18.36 6.49
CA ASP A 65 -2.61 -18.44 5.77
C ASP A 65 -2.85 -17.12 5.03
N ARG A 66 -2.46 -17.10 3.77
CA ARG A 66 -2.57 -15.90 2.95
C ARG A 66 -4.01 -15.43 2.79
N TRP A 67 -4.94 -16.38 2.62
CA TRP A 67 -6.34 -16.02 2.42
C TRP A 67 -6.96 -15.39 3.65
N ALA A 68 -6.60 -15.87 4.85
CA ALA A 68 -7.06 -15.24 6.08
C ALA A 68 -6.57 -13.79 6.18
N GLU A 69 -5.34 -13.52 5.76
CA GLU A 69 -4.79 -12.18 5.78
C GLU A 69 -5.42 -11.29 4.71
N VAL A 70 -5.69 -11.83 3.51
CA VAL A 70 -6.42 -11.11 2.46
C VAL A 70 -7.77 -10.63 3.01
N GLU A 71 -8.47 -11.49 3.73
CA GLU A 71 -9.78 -11.14 4.29
C GLU A 71 -9.68 -10.02 5.33
N LYS A 72 -8.70 -10.12 6.23
CA LYS A 72 -8.48 -9.07 7.24
C LYS A 72 -8.16 -7.72 6.61
N ILE A 73 -7.30 -7.72 5.61
CA ILE A 73 -6.93 -6.51 4.89
C ILE A 73 -8.14 -5.95 4.15
N ALA A 74 -8.98 -6.81 3.58
CA ALA A 74 -10.18 -6.40 2.86
C ALA A 74 -11.16 -5.65 3.78
N TYR A 75 -11.31 -6.08 5.03
CA TYR A 75 -12.13 -5.34 6.00
C TYR A 75 -11.57 -3.93 6.22
N ALA A 76 -10.26 -3.82 6.42
CA ALA A 76 -9.62 -2.52 6.62
C ALA A 76 -9.78 -1.60 5.40
N THR A 77 -9.59 -2.14 4.20
CA THR A 77 -9.73 -1.33 2.97
C THR A 77 -11.19 -0.94 2.72
N SER A 78 -12.14 -1.80 3.11
CA SER A 78 -13.57 -1.49 2.99
C SER A 78 -13.97 -0.33 3.91
N ASP A 79 -13.44 -0.30 5.11
CA ASP A 79 -13.69 0.80 6.05
C ASP A 79 -13.16 2.13 5.49
N ILE A 80 -11.99 2.09 4.89
CA ILE A 80 -11.39 3.29 4.29
C ILE A 80 -12.19 3.75 3.08
N LEU A 81 -12.66 2.82 2.26
CA LEU A 81 -13.54 3.14 1.13
C LEU A 81 -14.81 3.84 1.60
N ALA A 82 -15.44 3.30 2.64
CA ALA A 82 -16.67 3.89 3.18
C ALA A 82 -16.44 5.29 3.75
N GLU A 83 -15.28 5.52 4.35
CA GLU A 83 -14.96 6.77 5.01
C GLU A 83 -14.46 7.84 4.04
N THR A 84 -13.67 7.45 3.04
CA THR A 84 -12.93 8.41 2.18
C THR A 84 -13.29 8.32 0.71
N GLY A 85 -13.95 7.26 0.27
CA GLY A 85 -14.20 7.01 -1.15
C GLY A 85 -13.00 6.42 -1.89
N ALA A 86 -11.86 6.23 -1.23
CA ALA A 86 -10.65 5.71 -1.86
C ALA A 86 -10.69 4.19 -1.95
N VAL A 87 -10.32 3.65 -3.10
CA VAL A 87 -10.18 2.21 -3.32
C VAL A 87 -8.72 1.82 -3.16
N ILE A 88 -8.45 0.95 -2.19
CA ILE A 88 -7.12 0.42 -1.95
C ILE A 88 -7.11 -1.06 -2.33
N HIS A 89 -6.27 -1.41 -3.29
CA HIS A 89 -6.04 -2.78 -3.71
C HIS A 89 -4.74 -3.25 -3.04
N ALA A 90 -4.88 -3.90 -1.91
CA ALA A 90 -3.75 -4.32 -1.10
C ALA A 90 -3.67 -5.84 -1.03
N MET A 91 -2.47 -6.37 -1.20
CA MET A 91 -2.23 -7.81 -1.17
C MET A 91 -1.10 -8.13 -0.21
N PRO A 92 -1.26 -9.19 0.60
CA PRO A 92 -0.19 -9.65 1.48
C PRO A 92 0.80 -10.54 0.74
N TYR A 93 2.07 -10.41 1.11
CA TYR A 93 3.17 -11.24 0.62
C TYR A 93 4.05 -11.60 1.79
N ARG A 94 4.77 -12.71 1.68
CA ARG A 94 5.75 -13.09 2.69
C ARG A 94 6.90 -12.11 2.73
N ALA A 95 7.42 -11.87 3.92
CA ALA A 95 8.68 -11.17 4.07
C ALA A 95 9.73 -11.88 3.22
N GLY A 96 10.56 -11.11 2.51
CA GLY A 96 11.52 -11.66 1.57
C GLY A 96 11.02 -11.72 0.13
N SER A 97 9.72 -11.81 -0.09
CA SER A 97 9.17 -11.80 -1.46
C SER A 97 9.52 -10.54 -2.23
N TYR A 98 9.76 -9.44 -1.52
CA TYR A 98 10.17 -8.18 -2.12
C TYR A 98 11.44 -8.33 -2.98
N GLN A 99 12.31 -9.28 -2.63
CA GLN A 99 13.56 -9.53 -3.34
C GLN A 99 13.43 -10.56 -4.46
N GLU A 100 12.28 -11.15 -4.64
CA GLU A 100 12.07 -12.16 -5.67
C GLU A 100 12.15 -11.56 -7.07
N ARG A 101 12.63 -12.38 -8.02
CA ARG A 101 12.79 -11.94 -9.42
C ARG A 101 11.55 -12.27 -10.24
N THR A 102 10.42 -11.72 -9.83
CA THR A 102 9.17 -11.84 -10.57
C THR A 102 8.87 -10.51 -11.25
N PRO A 103 8.09 -10.51 -12.34
CA PRO A 103 7.69 -9.25 -12.98
C PRO A 103 7.02 -8.29 -12.00
N LEU A 104 6.14 -8.80 -11.14
CA LEU A 104 5.46 -7.97 -10.16
C LEU A 104 6.43 -7.34 -9.17
N MET A 105 7.32 -8.13 -8.60
CA MET A 105 8.26 -7.59 -7.59
C MET A 105 9.29 -6.67 -8.22
N HIS A 106 9.65 -6.89 -9.47
CA HIS A 106 10.49 -5.96 -10.21
C HIS A 106 9.81 -4.60 -10.33
N GLU A 107 8.52 -4.59 -10.67
CA GLU A 107 7.72 -3.38 -10.76
C GLU A 107 7.58 -2.69 -9.40
N VAL A 108 7.28 -3.46 -8.36
CA VAL A 108 7.14 -2.94 -7.00
C VAL A 108 8.42 -2.26 -6.54
N ARG A 109 9.57 -2.88 -6.78
CA ARG A 109 10.86 -2.27 -6.41
C ARG A 109 11.18 -1.02 -7.22
N ARG A 110 10.86 -1.06 -8.52
CA ARG A 110 11.21 0.05 -9.43
C ARG A 110 10.35 1.28 -9.16
N GLU A 111 9.05 1.09 -8.93
CA GLU A 111 8.09 2.19 -8.79
C GLU A 111 7.75 2.53 -7.36
N GLY A 112 8.01 1.62 -6.44
CA GLY A 112 7.43 1.65 -5.11
C GLY A 112 7.91 2.77 -4.22
N VAL A 113 6.99 3.22 -3.37
CA VAL A 113 7.25 4.18 -2.31
C VAL A 113 6.83 3.52 -1.01
N GLU A 114 7.74 3.40 -0.04
CA GLU A 114 7.38 2.84 1.26
C GLU A 114 6.51 3.82 2.04
N ILE A 115 5.51 3.28 2.68
CA ILE A 115 4.57 4.08 3.47
C ILE A 115 4.50 3.59 4.91
#